data_ba1d162ab467a6a6c9c40db35868b86e
#
_entry.id   ba1d162ab467a6a6c9c40db35868b86e
#
_cell.length_a   1.000
_cell.length_b   1.000
_cell.length_c   1.000
_cell.angle_alpha   90.00
_cell.angle_beta   90.00
_cell.angle_gamma   90.00
#
_symmetry.space_group_name_H-M   'P 1'
#
loop_
_entity.id
_entity.type
_entity.pdbx_description
1 polymer ?
#
loop_
_entity_poly.entity_id
_entity_poly.type
_entity_poly.pdbx_seq_one_letter_code
_entity_poly.pdbx_strand_id
1 'polypeptide(L)'
;GGGPKGDGFVTSVDATCQVVGVVLDATSFYAEMGGQTFDTGALLAEDAKVLQVDDVQVYAGYCVHVGAPLSTLKVGDRLQCSVDYDRRQRVAPNHTMTHVLNFALREVLLGGLEGAKADHVRTGVDRCVQRGSHVDDERLRFDVAWDAPLSQAELEQVEKICSDVVDNALSVDAVESPLDKALGVEALRAMKGEAYPDPVRVVAIGGSVQKITSAPLSAAWASLSVELCGGTHLRNTKDAVGFALLEEQGIAKGVRRLVAATREKAAEAHACARETRERILAFERMPLDSQEAFGKAEDCLKALKVDVNALVMPQHQKMFCREVLNAHSTGPMKAARKKAEKAQADQASGAFEALAAQNAAGA
;
A
#
# COMPACT_ATOMS: atom_id res chain seq x y z
N GLY A 1 -23.08 4.86 18.53
CA GLY A 1 -23.20 5.78 19.62
C GLY A 1 -24.22 6.83 19.31
N GLY A 2 -25.24 7.02 20.19
CA GLY A 2 -26.33 7.94 19.95
C GLY A 2 -25.86 9.39 20.02
N GLY A 3 -25.97 10.09 18.91
CA GLY A 3 -25.95 11.55 18.88
C GLY A 3 -27.17 12.13 19.57
N PRO A 4 -27.17 13.40 20.00
CA PRO A 4 -28.28 14.02 20.64
C PRO A 4 -29.52 13.96 19.72
N LYS A 5 -30.63 13.49 20.24
CA LYS A 5 -31.93 13.51 19.57
C LYS A 5 -32.42 14.96 19.47
N GLY A 6 -32.02 15.67 18.45
CA GLY A 6 -32.55 16.96 18.05
C GLY A 6 -33.02 16.88 16.60
N ASP A 7 -34.03 17.60 16.23
CA ASP A 7 -34.66 17.59 14.90
C ASP A 7 -33.81 18.22 13.81
N GLY A 8 -32.62 17.69 13.61
CA GLY A 8 -31.79 17.81 12.42
C GLY A 8 -31.16 19.19 12.19
N PHE A 9 -31.88 20.16 11.67
CA PHE A 9 -31.30 21.43 11.23
C PHE A 9 -31.59 22.57 12.23
N VAL A 10 -30.53 23.32 12.55
CA VAL A 10 -30.62 24.54 13.36
C VAL A 10 -30.18 25.76 12.55
N THR A 11 -30.67 26.94 12.89
CA THR A 11 -30.33 28.18 12.17
C THR A 11 -29.03 28.84 12.66
N SER A 12 -28.57 28.47 13.85
CA SER A 12 -27.31 28.95 14.43
C SER A 12 -26.77 27.98 15.48
N VAL A 13 -25.47 27.96 15.66
CA VAL A 13 -24.72 27.30 16.73
C VAL A 13 -23.67 28.24 17.29
N ASP A 14 -23.25 28.05 18.53
CA ASP A 14 -22.19 28.81 19.16
C ASP A 14 -21.04 27.90 19.64
N ALA A 15 -19.97 28.48 20.15
CA ALA A 15 -18.78 27.76 20.60
C ALA A 15 -18.98 26.86 21.83
N THR A 16 -20.17 26.83 22.44
CA THR A 16 -20.51 25.87 23.52
C THR A 16 -20.92 24.51 22.99
N CYS A 17 -21.27 24.43 21.72
CA CYS A 17 -21.57 23.17 21.03
C CYS A 17 -20.27 22.37 20.85
N GLN A 18 -20.28 21.09 21.23
CA GLN A 18 -19.10 20.25 21.13
C GLN A 18 -18.79 19.82 19.68
N VAL A 19 -19.84 19.51 18.92
CA VAL A 19 -19.71 19.03 17.53
C VAL A 19 -20.92 19.51 16.73
N VAL A 20 -20.66 20.02 15.54
CA VAL A 20 -21.67 20.41 14.57
C VAL A 20 -21.33 19.88 13.18
N GLY A 21 -22.37 19.59 12.39
CA GLY A 21 -22.25 19.34 10.95
C GLY A 21 -22.65 20.58 10.16
N VAL A 22 -21.78 21.08 9.31
CA VAL A 22 -22.02 22.24 8.44
C VAL A 22 -22.13 21.77 6.99
N VAL A 23 -23.21 22.16 6.31
CA VAL A 23 -23.42 21.96 4.87
C VAL A 23 -23.19 23.29 4.17
N LEU A 24 -22.37 23.27 3.11
CA LEU A 24 -22.06 24.42 2.27
C LEU A 24 -22.68 24.24 0.88
N ASP A 25 -22.93 25.34 0.18
CA ASP A 25 -23.37 25.34 -1.22
C ASP A 25 -22.24 24.87 -2.18
N ALA A 26 -20.99 25.12 -1.81
CA ALA A 26 -19.81 24.61 -2.50
C ALA A 26 -18.69 24.35 -1.51
N THR A 27 -17.86 23.34 -1.77
CA THR A 27 -16.73 23.01 -0.91
C THR A 27 -15.53 22.54 -1.71
N SER A 28 -14.32 22.83 -1.18
CA SER A 28 -13.05 22.27 -1.65
C SER A 28 -12.57 21.07 -0.81
N PHE A 29 -13.29 20.73 0.25
CA PHE A 29 -13.00 19.54 1.04
C PHE A 29 -13.43 18.27 0.31
N TYR A 30 -12.60 17.24 0.40
CA TYR A 30 -12.93 15.89 -0.02
C TYR A 30 -13.65 15.16 1.10
N ALA A 31 -14.86 14.68 0.84
CA ALA A 31 -15.59 13.82 1.75
C ALA A 31 -15.12 12.37 1.58
N GLU A 32 -15.19 11.57 2.66
CA GLU A 32 -14.82 10.16 2.61
C GLU A 32 -15.70 9.39 1.61
N MET A 33 -15.07 8.89 0.56
CA MET A 33 -15.72 8.08 -0.46
C MET A 33 -14.70 7.31 -1.30
N GLY A 34 -15.14 6.25 -1.98
CA GLY A 34 -14.30 5.49 -2.91
C GLY A 34 -13.04 4.88 -2.27
N GLY A 35 -13.03 4.71 -0.94
CA GLY A 35 -11.88 4.17 -0.19
C GLY A 35 -10.85 5.22 0.23
N GLN A 36 -10.94 6.48 -0.23
CA GLN A 36 -10.08 7.54 0.27
C GLN A 36 -10.68 8.19 1.50
N THR A 37 -9.86 8.41 2.54
CA THR A 37 -10.23 9.14 3.75
C THR A 37 -10.54 10.62 3.45
N PHE A 38 -11.36 11.23 4.31
CA PHE A 38 -11.76 12.63 4.22
C PHE A 38 -10.59 13.62 4.41
N ASP A 39 -10.81 14.87 3.98
CA ASP A 39 -9.92 15.97 4.32
C ASP A 39 -10.22 16.53 5.70
N THR A 40 -9.20 17.11 6.33
CA THR A 40 -9.30 17.94 7.53
C THR A 40 -8.95 19.39 7.22
N GLY A 41 -9.20 20.30 8.16
CA GLY A 41 -8.87 21.71 7.98
C GLY A 41 -9.75 22.64 8.82
N ALA A 42 -10.16 23.76 8.24
CA ALA A 42 -10.99 24.75 8.92
C ALA A 42 -11.96 25.47 7.97
N LEU A 43 -13.06 25.97 8.51
CA LEU A 43 -13.86 27.01 7.88
C LEU A 43 -13.48 28.36 8.50
N LEU A 44 -13.29 29.36 7.66
CA LEU A 44 -12.86 30.71 8.05
C LEU A 44 -13.96 31.71 7.70
N ALA A 45 -14.19 32.67 8.59
CA ALA A 45 -14.95 33.91 8.33
C ALA A 45 -13.99 35.09 8.49
N GLU A 46 -13.82 35.91 7.47
CA GLU A 46 -12.90 37.06 7.49
C GLU A 46 -11.50 36.70 8.03
N ASP A 47 -10.93 35.57 7.54
CA ASP A 47 -9.65 35.00 7.95
C ASP A 47 -9.58 34.42 9.40
N ALA A 48 -10.67 34.55 10.18
CA ALA A 48 -10.76 33.93 11.50
C ALA A 48 -11.31 32.51 11.40
N LYS A 49 -10.66 31.56 12.09
CA LYS A 49 -11.16 30.18 12.18
C LYS A 49 -12.44 30.15 13.00
N VAL A 50 -13.55 29.71 12.38
CA VAL A 50 -14.87 29.63 13.01
C VAL A 50 -15.33 28.20 13.24
N LEU A 51 -14.79 27.24 12.48
CA LEU A 51 -14.98 25.79 12.67
C LEU A 51 -13.67 25.07 12.44
N GLN A 52 -13.28 24.21 13.35
CA GLN A 52 -12.29 23.17 13.07
C GLN A 52 -13.00 22.01 12.35
N VAL A 53 -12.53 21.61 11.16
CA VAL A 53 -13.08 20.49 10.40
C VAL A 53 -12.23 19.26 10.66
N ASP A 54 -12.80 18.30 11.36
CA ASP A 54 -12.13 17.06 11.78
C ASP A 54 -12.58 15.86 10.95
N ASP A 55 -13.74 15.95 10.28
CA ASP A 55 -14.32 14.89 9.44
C ASP A 55 -15.19 15.52 8.34
N VAL A 56 -15.24 14.87 7.17
CA VAL A 56 -16.11 15.27 6.06
C VAL A 56 -16.76 14.03 5.44
N GLN A 57 -18.09 13.98 5.53
CA GLN A 57 -18.87 12.83 5.12
C GLN A 57 -19.98 13.21 4.12
N VAL A 58 -20.47 12.23 3.35
CA VAL A 58 -21.63 12.42 2.49
C VAL A 58 -22.84 11.75 3.12
N TYR A 59 -23.88 12.53 3.43
CA TYR A 59 -25.17 12.04 3.93
C TYR A 59 -26.30 12.51 3.04
N ALA A 60 -27.05 11.58 2.48
CA ALA A 60 -28.20 11.87 1.62
C ALA A 60 -27.87 12.86 0.47
N GLY A 61 -26.64 12.78 -0.08
CA GLY A 61 -26.16 13.67 -1.15
C GLY A 61 -25.59 15.01 -0.67
N TYR A 62 -25.60 15.29 0.62
CA TYR A 62 -24.99 16.50 1.18
C TYR A 62 -23.58 16.20 1.70
N CYS A 63 -22.64 17.09 1.34
CA CYS A 63 -21.30 17.08 1.94
C CYS A 63 -21.36 17.79 3.29
N VAL A 64 -21.14 17.06 4.38
CA VAL A 64 -21.23 17.53 5.75
C VAL A 64 -19.85 17.65 6.35
N HIS A 65 -19.46 18.88 6.73
CA HIS A 65 -18.22 19.19 7.41
C HIS A 65 -18.47 19.11 8.91
N VAL A 66 -17.85 18.15 9.57
CA VAL A 66 -18.07 17.84 10.99
C VAL A 66 -16.90 18.34 11.82
N GLY A 67 -17.19 19.02 12.92
CA GLY A 67 -16.15 19.49 13.81
C GLY A 67 -16.65 20.39 14.94
N ALA A 68 -15.72 20.97 15.68
CA ALA A 68 -16.00 21.86 16.80
C ALA A 68 -16.15 23.32 16.33
N PRO A 69 -17.28 23.99 16.60
CA PRO A 69 -17.40 25.42 16.33
C PRO A 69 -16.55 26.22 17.33
N LEU A 70 -15.82 27.21 16.82
CA LEU A 70 -14.94 28.06 17.61
C LEU A 70 -15.55 29.46 17.84
N SER A 71 -16.62 29.77 17.12
CA SER A 71 -17.44 30.97 17.27
C SER A 71 -18.88 30.69 16.87
N THR A 72 -19.75 31.70 16.96
CA THR A 72 -21.13 31.59 16.47
C THR A 72 -21.16 31.46 14.96
N LEU A 73 -21.86 30.41 14.46
CA LEU A 73 -22.15 30.17 13.05
C LEU A 73 -23.64 30.29 12.80
N LYS A 74 -24.05 30.90 11.69
CA LYS A 74 -25.42 31.07 11.26
C LYS A 74 -25.65 30.62 9.83
N VAL A 75 -26.82 30.14 9.53
CA VAL A 75 -27.24 29.88 8.16
C VAL A 75 -27.15 31.20 7.35
N GLY A 76 -26.50 31.13 6.19
CA GLY A 76 -26.24 32.27 5.31
C GLY A 76 -24.90 32.94 5.51
N ASP A 77 -24.11 32.52 6.50
CA ASP A 77 -22.73 33.01 6.65
C ASP A 77 -21.88 32.61 5.44
N ARG A 78 -21.02 33.53 4.99
CA ARG A 78 -20.01 33.24 3.96
C ARG A 78 -18.73 32.76 4.61
N LEU A 79 -18.32 31.55 4.22
CA LEU A 79 -17.16 30.87 4.80
C LEU A 79 -16.16 30.52 3.71
N GLN A 80 -14.87 30.63 4.05
CA GLN A 80 -13.77 30.15 3.21
C GLN A 80 -13.36 28.75 3.69
N CYS A 81 -13.25 27.81 2.75
CA CYS A 81 -12.71 26.47 3.02
C CYS A 81 -11.19 26.51 3.06
N SER A 82 -10.60 26.21 4.21
CA SER A 82 -9.14 26.07 4.40
C SER A 82 -8.80 24.60 4.65
N VAL A 83 -8.51 23.89 3.56
CA VAL A 83 -8.14 22.47 3.62
C VAL A 83 -6.72 22.30 4.15
N ASP A 84 -6.46 21.29 4.97
CA ASP A 84 -5.11 20.86 5.34
C ASP A 84 -4.42 20.21 4.12
N TYR A 85 -3.75 21.08 3.35
CA TYR A 85 -3.02 20.63 2.16
C TYR A 85 -1.78 19.81 2.48
N ASP A 86 -1.19 19.95 3.67
CA ASP A 86 -0.05 19.13 4.08
C ASP A 86 -0.48 17.67 4.24
N ARG A 87 -1.67 17.44 4.81
CA ARG A 87 -2.27 16.11 4.87
C ARG A 87 -2.70 15.62 3.48
N ARG A 88 -3.38 16.45 2.68
CA ARG A 88 -3.81 16.09 1.31
C ARG A 88 -2.64 15.70 0.41
N GLN A 89 -1.49 16.39 0.53
CA GLN A 89 -0.26 16.06 -0.21
C GLN A 89 0.35 14.71 0.19
N ARG A 90 -0.04 14.13 1.31
CA ARG A 90 0.33 12.74 1.68
C ARG A 90 -0.72 11.73 1.23
N VAL A 91 -2.00 12.09 1.19
CA VAL A 91 -3.09 11.22 0.73
C VAL A 91 -3.09 11.04 -0.80
N ALA A 92 -2.98 12.12 -1.57
CA ALA A 92 -3.09 12.10 -3.03
C ALA A 92 -2.04 11.21 -3.72
N PRO A 93 -0.76 11.15 -3.28
CA PRO A 93 0.22 10.19 -3.79
C PRO A 93 -0.23 8.74 -3.63
N ASN A 94 -0.67 8.37 -2.42
CA ASN A 94 -1.16 7.04 -2.12
C ASN A 94 -2.37 6.68 -3.02
N HIS A 95 -3.28 7.61 -3.24
CA HIS A 95 -4.43 7.37 -4.11
C HIS A 95 -4.02 7.21 -5.58
N THR A 96 -3.16 8.09 -6.09
CA THR A 96 -2.66 7.98 -7.46
C THR A 96 -1.92 6.65 -7.67
N MET A 97 -1.09 6.26 -6.72
CA MET A 97 -0.35 5.00 -6.80
C MET A 97 -1.24 3.76 -6.57
N THR A 98 -2.44 3.90 -6.01
CA THR A 98 -3.44 2.81 -5.98
C THR A 98 -3.89 2.45 -7.41
N HIS A 99 -4.11 3.44 -8.27
CA HIS A 99 -4.44 3.21 -9.68
C HIS A 99 -3.28 2.57 -10.45
N VAL A 100 -2.04 3.03 -10.18
CA VAL A 100 -0.83 2.43 -10.76
C VAL A 100 -0.65 0.99 -10.31
N LEU A 101 -0.88 0.69 -9.02
CA LEU A 101 -0.82 -0.67 -8.48
C LEU A 101 -1.86 -1.58 -9.15
N ASN A 102 -3.10 -1.12 -9.32
CA ASN A 102 -4.13 -1.85 -10.04
C ASN A 102 -3.72 -2.15 -11.49
N PHE A 103 -3.12 -1.19 -12.18
CA PHE A 103 -2.53 -1.38 -13.51
C PHE A 103 -1.41 -2.41 -13.48
N ALA A 104 -0.42 -2.26 -12.59
CA ALA A 104 0.74 -3.15 -12.48
C ALA A 104 0.36 -4.60 -12.18
N LEU A 105 -0.62 -4.81 -11.30
CA LEU A 105 -1.13 -6.16 -11.00
C LEU A 105 -1.72 -6.83 -12.23
N ARG A 106 -2.49 -6.10 -13.06
CA ARG A 106 -3.05 -6.65 -14.30
C ARG A 106 -1.95 -6.97 -15.32
N GLU A 107 -0.94 -6.10 -15.44
CA GLU A 107 0.21 -6.36 -16.32
C GLU A 107 0.96 -7.63 -15.92
N VAL A 108 1.27 -7.80 -14.65
CA VAL A 108 2.08 -8.91 -14.15
C VAL A 108 1.29 -10.22 -14.10
N LEU A 109 0.06 -10.18 -13.59
CA LEU A 109 -0.72 -11.40 -13.33
C LEU A 109 -1.48 -11.93 -14.55
N LEU A 110 -1.83 -11.06 -15.50
CA LEU A 110 -2.63 -11.42 -16.66
C LEU A 110 -1.95 -11.11 -18.02
N GLY A 111 -0.82 -10.41 -18.03
CA GLY A 111 -0.19 -9.94 -19.27
C GLY A 111 -0.93 -8.75 -19.89
N GLY A 112 -1.43 -7.86 -19.06
CA GLY A 112 -2.08 -6.62 -19.47
C GLY A 112 -3.52 -6.79 -19.94
N LEU A 113 -3.98 -5.84 -20.77
CA LEU A 113 -5.36 -5.80 -21.25
C LEU A 113 -5.70 -7.01 -22.12
N GLU A 114 -4.83 -7.36 -23.06
CA GLU A 114 -5.07 -8.49 -23.97
C GLU A 114 -5.03 -9.83 -23.23
N GLY A 115 -4.12 -9.99 -22.30
CA GLY A 115 -4.08 -11.18 -21.42
C GLY A 115 -5.32 -11.28 -20.53
N ALA A 116 -5.84 -10.17 -20.02
CA ALA A 116 -7.09 -10.15 -19.26
C ALA A 116 -8.30 -10.57 -20.09
N LYS A 117 -8.39 -10.11 -21.34
CA LYS A 117 -9.43 -10.54 -22.29
C LYS A 117 -9.33 -12.05 -22.58
N ALA A 118 -8.12 -12.53 -22.85
CA ALA A 118 -7.88 -13.96 -23.10
C ALA A 118 -8.22 -14.82 -21.88
N ASP A 119 -7.86 -14.36 -20.67
CA ASP A 119 -8.22 -15.05 -19.43
C ASP A 119 -9.75 -15.09 -19.21
N HIS A 120 -10.45 -13.99 -19.45
CA HIS A 120 -11.91 -13.94 -19.38
C HIS A 120 -12.58 -14.92 -20.37
N VAL A 121 -12.12 -14.94 -21.62
CA VAL A 121 -12.64 -15.89 -22.63
C VAL A 121 -12.43 -17.35 -22.18
N ARG A 122 -11.29 -17.66 -21.57
CA ARG A 122 -10.94 -18.99 -21.10
C ARG A 122 -11.70 -19.42 -19.83
N THR A 123 -11.93 -18.50 -18.88
CA THR A 123 -12.45 -18.81 -17.55
C THR A 123 -13.91 -18.41 -17.35
N GLY A 124 -14.44 -17.51 -18.15
CA GLY A 124 -15.76 -16.90 -17.97
C GLY A 124 -15.83 -15.92 -16.77
N VAL A 125 -14.69 -15.63 -16.14
CA VAL A 125 -14.62 -14.81 -14.91
C VAL A 125 -13.59 -13.70 -15.10
N ASP A 126 -13.93 -12.49 -14.65
CA ASP A 126 -12.95 -11.41 -14.57
C ASP A 126 -12.08 -11.61 -13.32
N ARG A 127 -10.81 -11.86 -13.55
CA ARG A 127 -9.79 -11.96 -12.52
C ARG A 127 -9.00 -10.67 -12.40
N CYS A 128 -8.24 -10.53 -11.33
CA CYS A 128 -7.44 -9.35 -11.03
C CYS A 128 -8.28 -8.05 -11.01
N VAL A 129 -9.52 -8.15 -10.49
CA VAL A 129 -10.41 -6.99 -10.30
C VAL A 129 -10.37 -6.51 -8.86
N GLN A 130 -10.52 -5.21 -8.67
CA GLN A 130 -10.61 -4.59 -7.36
C GLN A 130 -11.79 -5.15 -6.55
N ARG A 131 -11.53 -5.47 -5.28
CA ARG A 131 -12.53 -5.89 -4.30
C ARG A 131 -12.72 -4.91 -3.16
N GLY A 132 -11.79 -3.96 -3.02
CA GLY A 132 -11.81 -2.89 -2.05
C GLY A 132 -10.52 -2.09 -2.10
N SER A 133 -10.55 -0.91 -1.52
CA SER A 133 -9.39 -0.06 -1.32
C SER A 133 -9.54 0.77 -0.05
N HIS A 134 -8.43 1.20 0.49
CA HIS A 134 -8.39 2.22 1.53
C HIS A 134 -7.13 3.05 1.34
N VAL A 135 -7.28 4.37 1.40
CA VAL A 135 -6.19 5.32 1.18
C VAL A 135 -6.23 6.38 2.26
N ASP A 136 -5.15 6.51 3.00
CA ASP A 136 -4.91 7.54 4.00
C ASP A 136 -3.56 8.24 3.75
N ASP A 137 -3.12 9.09 4.68
CA ASP A 137 -1.86 9.83 4.57
C ASP A 137 -0.63 8.98 4.91
N GLU A 138 -0.82 7.76 5.39
CA GLU A 138 0.25 6.85 5.75
C GLU A 138 0.51 5.77 4.70
N ARG A 139 -0.56 5.24 4.10
CA ARG A 139 -0.49 4.07 3.21
C ARG A 139 -1.69 3.98 2.29
N LEU A 140 -1.55 3.11 1.32
CA LEU A 140 -2.66 2.59 0.52
C LEU A 140 -2.86 1.10 0.81
N ARG A 141 -4.10 0.65 0.77
CA ARG A 141 -4.51 -0.74 0.80
C ARG A 141 -5.32 -1.04 -0.44
N PHE A 142 -5.02 -2.15 -1.10
CA PHE A 142 -5.72 -2.60 -2.29
C PHE A 142 -6.06 -4.08 -2.18
N ASP A 143 -7.34 -4.40 -2.26
CA ASP A 143 -7.85 -5.77 -2.23
C ASP A 143 -8.20 -6.19 -3.66
N VAL A 144 -7.62 -7.29 -4.14
CA VAL A 144 -7.75 -7.77 -5.51
C VAL A 144 -8.25 -9.20 -5.55
N ALA A 145 -9.11 -9.53 -6.53
CA ALA A 145 -9.55 -10.90 -6.78
C ALA A 145 -8.41 -11.72 -7.40
N TRP A 146 -7.77 -12.56 -6.58
CA TRP A 146 -6.70 -13.46 -6.98
C TRP A 146 -6.60 -14.66 -6.03
N ASP A 147 -6.47 -15.87 -6.58
CA ASP A 147 -6.59 -17.12 -5.79
C ASP A 147 -5.28 -17.51 -5.10
N ALA A 148 -4.14 -17.26 -5.71
CA ALA A 148 -2.83 -17.67 -5.23
C ALA A 148 -2.06 -16.54 -4.52
N PRO A 149 -1.15 -16.84 -3.57
CA PRO A 149 -0.14 -15.88 -3.12
C PRO A 149 0.71 -15.41 -4.30
N LEU A 150 1.07 -14.13 -4.32
CA LEU A 150 2.02 -13.63 -5.30
C LEU A 150 3.43 -14.11 -4.95
N SER A 151 4.14 -14.60 -5.96
CA SER A 151 5.54 -14.98 -5.82
C SER A 151 6.44 -13.75 -5.59
N GLN A 152 7.65 -13.98 -5.09
CA GLN A 152 8.65 -12.93 -4.93
C GLN A 152 8.91 -12.18 -6.24
N ALA A 153 9.02 -12.89 -7.37
CA ALA A 153 9.28 -12.31 -8.69
C ALA A 153 8.10 -11.45 -9.17
N GLU A 154 6.85 -11.90 -8.96
CA GLU A 154 5.67 -11.11 -9.29
C GLU A 154 5.58 -9.83 -8.45
N LEU A 155 5.85 -9.91 -7.14
CA LEU A 155 5.86 -8.73 -6.25
C LEU A 155 6.96 -7.74 -6.64
N GLU A 156 8.15 -8.23 -6.97
CA GLU A 156 9.26 -7.41 -7.46
C GLU A 156 8.91 -6.71 -8.77
N GLN A 157 8.27 -7.41 -9.70
CA GLN A 157 7.85 -6.86 -10.98
C GLN A 157 6.73 -5.83 -10.83
N VAL A 158 5.75 -6.07 -9.95
CA VAL A 158 4.69 -5.10 -9.63
C VAL A 158 5.28 -3.82 -9.04
N GLU A 159 6.18 -3.96 -8.05
CA GLU A 159 6.85 -2.81 -7.43
C GLU A 159 7.71 -2.05 -8.44
N LYS A 160 8.41 -2.76 -9.32
CA LYS A 160 9.21 -2.16 -10.38
C LYS A 160 8.36 -1.32 -11.33
N ILE A 161 7.21 -1.83 -11.81
CA ILE A 161 6.31 -1.07 -12.68
C ILE A 161 5.82 0.21 -11.96
N CYS A 162 5.44 0.10 -10.68
CA CYS A 162 5.01 1.25 -9.89
C CYS A 162 6.14 2.29 -9.75
N SER A 163 7.36 1.86 -9.47
CA SER A 163 8.54 2.73 -9.35
C SER A 163 8.90 3.38 -10.69
N ASP A 164 8.89 2.61 -11.78
CA ASP A 164 9.15 3.13 -13.13
C ASP A 164 8.14 4.23 -13.52
N VAL A 165 6.87 4.12 -13.12
CA VAL A 165 5.85 5.16 -13.35
C VAL A 165 6.18 6.45 -12.58
N VAL A 166 6.70 6.34 -11.34
CA VAL A 166 7.16 7.50 -10.56
C VAL A 166 8.37 8.14 -11.23
N ASP A 167 9.36 7.36 -11.60
CA ASP A 167 10.64 7.80 -12.19
C ASP A 167 10.43 8.44 -13.58
N ASN A 168 9.48 7.92 -14.36
CA ASN A 168 9.11 8.45 -15.67
C ASN A 168 8.29 9.75 -15.61
N ALA A 169 7.92 10.22 -14.42
CA ALA A 169 7.25 11.50 -14.19
C ALA A 169 6.01 11.69 -15.09
N LEU A 170 5.13 10.70 -15.13
CA LEU A 170 3.96 10.71 -16.00
C LEU A 170 2.93 11.76 -15.55
N SER A 171 2.28 12.42 -16.53
CA SER A 171 1.16 13.32 -16.24
C SER A 171 -0.05 12.53 -15.74
N VAL A 172 -0.77 13.12 -14.81
CA VAL A 172 -2.07 12.61 -14.33
C VAL A 172 -3.15 13.59 -14.78
N ASP A 173 -3.98 13.15 -15.70
CA ASP A 173 -5.10 13.92 -16.21
C ASP A 173 -6.41 13.43 -15.58
N ALA A 174 -7.21 14.36 -15.05
CA ALA A 174 -8.43 14.04 -14.32
C ALA A 174 -9.53 15.02 -14.75
N VAL A 175 -10.42 14.56 -15.60
CA VAL A 175 -11.42 15.39 -16.29
C VAL A 175 -12.78 14.71 -16.28
N GLU A 176 -13.85 15.47 -16.17
CA GLU A 176 -15.21 14.99 -16.35
C GLU A 176 -15.50 14.67 -17.83
N SER A 177 -16.18 13.57 -18.05
CA SER A 177 -16.62 13.09 -19.37
C SER A 177 -18.04 12.55 -19.26
N PRO A 178 -18.85 12.64 -20.33
CA PRO A 178 -20.10 11.90 -20.40
C PRO A 178 -19.87 10.41 -20.11
N LEU A 179 -20.74 9.83 -19.29
CA LEU A 179 -20.57 8.46 -18.79
C LEU A 179 -20.51 7.43 -19.93
N ASP A 180 -21.34 7.59 -20.97
CA ASP A 180 -21.36 6.73 -22.14
C ASP A 180 -20.02 6.73 -22.90
N LYS A 181 -19.39 7.91 -23.04
CA LYS A 181 -18.07 8.03 -23.67
C LYS A 181 -16.98 7.38 -22.83
N ALA A 182 -17.03 7.58 -21.52
CA ALA A 182 -16.05 6.97 -20.60
C ALA A 182 -16.16 5.44 -20.62
N LEU A 183 -17.36 4.89 -20.54
CA LEU A 183 -17.62 3.44 -20.57
C LEU A 183 -17.28 2.80 -21.92
N GLY A 184 -17.24 3.57 -23.01
CA GLY A 184 -16.78 3.10 -24.31
C GLY A 184 -15.27 2.86 -24.41
N VAL A 185 -14.47 3.34 -23.45
CA VAL A 185 -13.01 3.19 -23.47
C VAL A 185 -12.62 1.77 -23.08
N GLU A 186 -11.99 1.03 -24.00
CA GLU A 186 -11.64 -0.38 -23.81
C GLU A 186 -10.62 -0.59 -22.66
N ALA A 187 -9.68 0.34 -22.49
CA ALA A 187 -8.68 0.30 -21.44
C ALA A 187 -9.21 0.69 -20.04
N LEU A 188 -10.44 1.20 -19.96
CA LEU A 188 -11.04 1.67 -18.71
C LEU A 188 -11.19 0.53 -17.70
N ARG A 189 -10.82 0.83 -16.47
CA ARG A 189 -11.15 0.01 -15.30
C ARG A 189 -12.23 0.72 -14.49
N ALA A 190 -13.36 0.07 -14.36
CA ALA A 190 -14.48 0.51 -13.53
C ALA A 190 -14.91 -0.63 -12.60
N MET A 191 -15.42 -0.29 -11.42
CA MET A 191 -15.98 -1.29 -10.50
C MET A 191 -17.32 -1.79 -11.03
N LYS A 192 -17.46 -3.10 -11.13
CA LYS A 192 -18.73 -3.71 -11.58
C LYS A 192 -19.81 -3.54 -10.51
N GLY A 193 -20.99 -3.08 -10.95
CA GLY A 193 -22.16 -2.92 -10.09
C GLY A 193 -22.22 -1.60 -9.32
N GLU A 194 -21.24 -0.72 -9.49
CA GLU A 194 -21.36 0.66 -9.00
C GLU A 194 -22.18 1.52 -9.95
N ALA A 195 -22.97 2.43 -9.36
CA ALA A 195 -23.68 3.48 -10.09
C ALA A 195 -22.77 4.72 -10.17
N TYR A 196 -22.46 5.14 -11.36
CA TYR A 196 -21.64 6.34 -11.59
C TYR A 196 -22.51 7.53 -11.97
N PRO A 197 -22.14 8.76 -11.58
CA PRO A 197 -22.82 9.96 -12.02
C PRO A 197 -22.59 10.22 -13.52
N ASP A 198 -23.42 11.04 -14.12
CA ASP A 198 -23.20 11.58 -15.45
C ASP A 198 -23.27 13.12 -15.39
N PRO A 199 -22.19 13.85 -15.68
CA PRO A 199 -20.87 13.35 -16.11
C PRO A 199 -20.09 12.63 -15.00
N VAL A 200 -19.16 11.74 -15.43
CA VAL A 200 -18.26 11.01 -14.55
C VAL A 200 -16.83 11.52 -14.67
N ARG A 201 -16.11 11.54 -13.56
CA ARG A 201 -14.69 11.93 -13.56
C ARG A 201 -13.81 10.73 -13.94
N VAL A 202 -13.06 10.90 -15.05
CA VAL A 202 -12.07 9.94 -15.56
C VAL A 202 -10.69 10.38 -15.13
N VAL A 203 -9.88 9.47 -14.62
CA VAL A 203 -8.48 9.68 -14.27
C VAL A 203 -7.61 8.83 -15.19
N ALA A 204 -6.66 9.48 -15.88
CA ALA A 204 -5.71 8.82 -16.76
C ALA A 204 -4.28 9.17 -16.35
N ILE A 205 -3.43 8.15 -16.19
CA ILE A 205 -2.00 8.30 -15.88
C ILE A 205 -1.20 7.97 -17.14
N GLY A 206 -0.41 8.95 -17.60
CA GLY A 206 0.40 8.87 -18.82
C GLY A 206 -0.33 9.28 -20.10
N GLY A 207 -1.59 9.70 -20.02
CA GLY A 207 -2.38 10.09 -21.19
C GLY A 207 -3.38 11.21 -20.91
N SER A 208 -3.95 11.78 -21.98
CA SER A 208 -5.02 12.78 -21.87
C SER A 208 -6.39 12.11 -21.97
N VAL A 209 -7.26 12.35 -21.00
CA VAL A 209 -8.65 11.85 -20.97
C VAL A 209 -9.41 12.24 -22.25
N GLN A 210 -9.23 13.48 -22.72
CA GLN A 210 -9.89 13.94 -23.96
C GLN A 210 -9.48 13.10 -25.18
N LYS A 211 -8.18 12.79 -25.31
CA LYS A 211 -7.68 11.95 -26.43
C LYS A 211 -8.20 10.51 -26.30
N ILE A 212 -8.18 9.97 -25.08
CA ILE A 212 -8.63 8.61 -24.78
C ILE A 212 -10.12 8.45 -25.12
N THR A 213 -10.97 9.35 -24.67
CA THR A 213 -12.43 9.32 -24.93
C THR A 213 -12.78 9.64 -26.38
N SER A 214 -11.90 10.32 -27.13
CA SER A 214 -12.08 10.58 -28.56
C SER A 214 -11.71 9.38 -29.45
N ALA A 215 -10.85 8.47 -28.97
CA ALA A 215 -10.44 7.25 -29.67
C ALA A 215 -10.52 6.03 -28.75
N PRO A 216 -11.71 5.67 -28.25
CA PRO A 216 -11.88 4.78 -27.08
C PRO A 216 -11.37 3.35 -27.29
N LEU A 217 -11.28 2.88 -28.52
CA LEU A 217 -10.84 1.52 -28.89
C LEU A 217 -9.36 1.46 -29.31
N SER A 218 -8.60 2.55 -29.12
CA SER A 218 -7.19 2.57 -29.51
C SER A 218 -6.33 1.67 -28.62
N ALA A 219 -5.58 0.75 -29.23
CA ALA A 219 -4.64 -0.10 -28.53
C ALA A 219 -3.52 0.68 -27.78
N ALA A 220 -3.27 1.94 -28.17
CA ALA A 220 -2.30 2.80 -27.48
C ALA A 220 -2.64 3.03 -26.00
N TRP A 221 -3.90 2.90 -25.62
CA TRP A 221 -4.35 3.11 -24.24
C TRP A 221 -4.16 1.88 -23.35
N ALA A 222 -3.86 0.72 -23.91
CA ALA A 222 -3.68 -0.52 -23.16
C ALA A 222 -2.54 -0.43 -22.11
N SER A 223 -1.51 0.37 -22.41
CA SER A 223 -0.36 0.62 -21.52
C SER A 223 -0.57 1.75 -20.51
N LEU A 224 -1.76 2.31 -20.41
CA LEU A 224 -2.10 3.38 -19.51
C LEU A 224 -2.99 2.91 -18.35
N SER A 225 -2.91 3.61 -17.22
CA SER A 225 -3.89 3.48 -16.15
C SER A 225 -5.04 4.45 -16.44
N VAL A 226 -6.25 3.92 -16.70
CA VAL A 226 -7.47 4.71 -16.95
C VAL A 226 -8.59 4.18 -16.07
N GLU A 227 -9.11 5.02 -15.18
CA GLU A 227 -10.13 4.62 -14.18
C GLU A 227 -11.20 5.70 -13.95
N LEU A 228 -12.38 5.29 -13.48
CA LEU A 228 -13.38 6.21 -12.95
C LEU A 228 -13.07 6.48 -11.49
N CYS A 229 -12.79 7.73 -11.14
CA CYS A 229 -12.42 8.07 -9.77
C CYS A 229 -12.72 9.54 -9.41
N GLY A 230 -13.43 9.73 -8.29
CA GLY A 230 -13.71 11.05 -7.70
C GLY A 230 -12.63 11.57 -6.74
N GLY A 231 -11.61 10.75 -6.40
CA GLY A 231 -10.62 11.05 -5.38
C GLY A 231 -9.62 12.16 -5.72
N THR A 232 -8.76 12.47 -4.77
CA THR A 232 -7.69 13.46 -4.95
C THR A 232 -6.46 12.80 -5.56
N HIS A 233 -5.89 13.41 -6.59
CA HIS A 233 -4.76 12.87 -7.31
C HIS A 233 -3.63 13.89 -7.48
N LEU A 234 -2.42 13.38 -7.66
CA LEU A 234 -1.27 14.16 -8.11
C LEU A 234 -1.51 14.73 -9.52
N ARG A 235 -0.78 15.75 -9.91
CA ARG A 235 -0.69 16.21 -11.30
C ARG A 235 0.40 15.51 -12.09
N ASN A 236 1.39 14.99 -11.38
CA ASN A 236 2.50 14.25 -11.96
C ASN A 236 2.93 13.14 -10.99
N THR A 237 3.23 11.95 -11.51
CA THR A 237 3.59 10.79 -10.69
C THR A 237 4.90 10.95 -9.94
N LYS A 238 5.83 11.81 -10.40
CA LYS A 238 7.08 12.13 -9.68
C LYS A 238 6.85 12.66 -8.27
N ASP A 239 5.69 13.30 -8.03
CA ASP A 239 5.34 13.89 -6.73
C ASP A 239 4.99 12.80 -5.69
N ALA A 240 4.86 11.53 -6.11
CA ALA A 240 4.83 10.37 -5.21
C ALA A 240 6.20 10.06 -4.59
N VAL A 241 7.30 10.62 -5.13
CA VAL A 241 8.70 10.54 -4.67
C VAL A 241 9.25 9.11 -4.69
N GLY A 242 8.46 8.10 -4.33
CA GLY A 242 8.80 6.68 -4.34
C GLY A 242 7.58 5.81 -4.06
N PHE A 243 7.77 4.50 -4.23
CA PHE A 243 6.75 3.49 -3.97
C PHE A 243 7.41 2.26 -3.31
N ALA A 244 6.76 1.68 -2.33
CA ALA A 244 7.17 0.42 -1.70
C ALA A 244 5.95 -0.46 -1.44
N LEU A 245 5.96 -1.69 -1.93
CA LEU A 245 4.94 -2.70 -1.67
C LEU A 245 5.30 -3.46 -0.38
N LEU A 246 4.63 -3.13 0.72
CA LEU A 246 5.01 -3.53 2.08
C LEU A 246 4.48 -4.89 2.49
N GLU A 247 3.25 -5.23 2.07
CA GLU A 247 2.57 -6.46 2.47
C GLU A 247 1.76 -7.06 1.33
N GLU A 248 1.66 -8.38 1.32
CA GLU A 248 0.74 -9.16 0.50
C GLU A 248 0.22 -10.33 1.32
N GLN A 249 -1.10 -10.45 1.46
CA GLN A 249 -1.73 -11.51 2.25
C GLN A 249 -3.10 -11.91 1.74
N GLY A 250 -3.49 -13.16 1.98
CA GLY A 250 -4.87 -13.62 1.75
C GLY A 250 -5.79 -13.15 2.88
N ILE A 251 -6.91 -12.55 2.54
CA ILE A 251 -7.90 -12.08 3.53
C ILE A 251 -9.22 -12.85 3.45
N ALA A 252 -9.49 -13.46 2.30
CA ALA A 252 -10.64 -14.32 2.05
C ALA A 252 -10.29 -15.27 0.90
N LYS A 253 -11.14 -16.30 0.68
CA LYS A 253 -10.99 -17.17 -0.48
C LYS A 253 -11.06 -16.36 -1.77
N GLY A 254 -10.00 -16.42 -2.57
CA GLY A 254 -9.90 -15.72 -3.85
C GLY A 254 -9.70 -14.21 -3.73
N VAL A 255 -9.28 -13.69 -2.57
CA VAL A 255 -8.99 -12.26 -2.37
C VAL A 255 -7.63 -12.06 -1.70
N ARG A 256 -6.78 -11.29 -2.37
CA ARG A 256 -5.46 -10.88 -1.87
C ARG A 256 -5.48 -9.40 -1.49
N ARG A 257 -4.90 -9.08 -0.35
CA ARG A 257 -4.69 -7.71 0.12
C ARG A 257 -3.25 -7.31 -0.06
N LEU A 258 -3.03 -6.17 -0.70
CA LEU A 258 -1.75 -5.52 -0.82
C LEU A 258 -1.75 -4.23 -0.02
N VAL A 259 -0.64 -3.94 0.66
CA VAL A 259 -0.41 -2.68 1.37
C VAL A 259 0.86 -2.06 0.81
N ALA A 260 0.80 -0.79 0.45
CA ALA A 260 1.95 -0.06 -0.05
C ALA A 260 1.99 1.36 0.53
N ALA A 261 3.12 2.01 0.38
CA ALA A 261 3.33 3.39 0.78
C ALA A 261 4.10 4.16 -0.28
N THR A 262 4.00 5.49 -0.20
CA THR A 262 4.71 6.44 -1.06
C THR A 262 5.60 7.35 -0.22
N ARG A 263 6.35 8.25 -0.88
CA ARG A 263 7.12 9.33 -0.27
C ARG A 263 8.14 8.82 0.75
N GLU A 264 8.22 9.48 1.90
CA GLU A 264 9.20 9.22 2.97
C GLU A 264 9.09 7.79 3.49
N LYS A 265 7.87 7.25 3.65
CA LYS A 265 7.65 5.87 4.12
C LYS A 265 8.16 4.82 3.15
N ALA A 266 8.03 5.07 1.85
CA ALA A 266 8.64 4.18 0.84
C ALA A 266 10.17 4.24 0.90
N ALA A 267 10.74 5.44 1.03
CA ALA A 267 12.19 5.62 1.15
C ALA A 267 12.76 4.94 2.42
N GLU A 268 12.07 5.06 3.55
CA GLU A 268 12.41 4.39 4.81
C GLU A 268 12.37 2.86 4.66
N ALA A 269 11.33 2.33 4.02
CA ALA A 269 11.20 0.89 3.79
C ALA A 269 12.34 0.34 2.91
N HIS A 270 12.71 1.06 1.86
CA HIS A 270 13.85 0.69 1.01
C HIS A 270 15.20 0.82 1.73
N ALA A 271 15.38 1.85 2.57
CA ALA A 271 16.59 2.00 3.39
C ALA A 271 16.73 0.84 4.37
N CYS A 272 15.64 0.49 5.06
CA CYS A 272 15.57 -0.66 5.96
C CYS A 272 15.94 -1.98 5.25
N ALA A 273 15.45 -2.19 4.03
CA ALA A 273 15.79 -3.37 3.24
C ALA A 273 17.29 -3.43 2.88
N ARG A 274 17.89 -2.29 2.49
CA ARG A 274 19.34 -2.22 2.19
C ARG A 274 20.18 -2.56 3.42
N GLU A 275 19.89 -1.92 4.56
CA GLU A 275 20.59 -2.18 5.82
C GLU A 275 20.45 -3.66 6.25
N THR A 276 19.25 -4.22 6.15
CA THR A 276 19.00 -5.62 6.49
C THR A 276 19.79 -6.56 5.59
N ARG A 277 19.89 -6.27 4.29
CA ARG A 277 20.72 -7.06 3.35
C ARG A 277 22.19 -7.00 3.70
N GLU A 278 22.73 -5.84 4.06
CA GLU A 278 24.13 -5.68 4.50
C GLU A 278 24.41 -6.53 5.76
N ARG A 279 23.51 -6.51 6.72
CA ARG A 279 23.60 -7.34 7.93
C ARG A 279 23.57 -8.84 7.60
N ILE A 280 22.73 -9.27 6.67
CA ILE A 280 22.68 -10.67 6.22
C ILE A 280 23.97 -11.05 5.50
N LEU A 281 24.50 -10.19 4.62
CA LEU A 281 25.78 -10.43 3.96
C LEU A 281 26.96 -10.54 4.97
N ALA A 282 26.94 -9.75 6.03
CA ALA A 282 27.91 -9.85 7.11
C ALA A 282 27.77 -11.18 7.87
N PHE A 283 26.54 -11.60 8.15
CA PHE A 283 26.23 -12.88 8.79
C PHE A 283 26.70 -14.08 7.93
N GLU A 284 26.48 -14.08 6.62
CA GLU A 284 26.90 -15.17 5.73
C GLU A 284 28.43 -15.39 5.71
N ARG A 285 29.20 -14.35 6.05
CA ARG A 285 30.67 -14.39 6.14
C ARG A 285 31.19 -14.77 7.54
N MET A 286 30.31 -14.98 8.50
CA MET A 286 30.73 -15.38 9.85
C MET A 286 31.39 -16.76 9.83
N PRO A 287 32.52 -16.95 10.54
CA PRO A 287 33.18 -18.25 10.66
C PRO A 287 32.29 -19.23 11.41
N LEU A 288 32.38 -20.51 11.02
CA LEU A 288 31.63 -21.63 11.61
C LEU A 288 32.59 -22.76 12.05
N ASP A 289 33.86 -22.44 12.25
CA ASP A 289 34.95 -23.39 12.42
C ASP A 289 35.24 -23.73 13.90
N SER A 290 34.73 -22.97 14.83
CA SER A 290 34.83 -23.21 16.26
C SER A 290 33.43 -23.17 16.95
N GLN A 291 33.35 -23.77 18.12
CA GLN A 291 32.10 -23.78 18.90
C GLN A 291 31.66 -22.34 19.29
N GLU A 292 32.62 -21.48 19.64
CA GLU A 292 32.35 -20.07 19.95
C GLU A 292 31.85 -19.29 18.74
N ALA A 293 32.52 -19.44 17.59
CA ALA A 293 32.12 -18.80 16.34
C ALA A 293 30.74 -19.28 15.87
N PHE A 294 30.48 -20.59 15.96
CA PHE A 294 29.18 -21.17 15.63
C PHE A 294 28.07 -20.62 16.55
N GLY A 295 28.31 -20.52 17.87
CA GLY A 295 27.35 -19.94 18.81
C GLY A 295 27.00 -18.50 18.46
N LYS A 296 28.01 -17.66 18.17
CA LYS A 296 27.79 -16.27 17.72
C LYS A 296 26.96 -16.20 16.43
N ALA A 297 27.25 -17.08 15.46
CA ALA A 297 26.48 -17.14 14.21
C ALA A 297 25.02 -17.62 14.44
N GLU A 298 24.80 -18.58 15.36
CA GLU A 298 23.47 -19.04 15.71
C GLU A 298 22.63 -17.93 16.35
N ASP A 299 23.20 -17.15 17.27
CA ASP A 299 22.52 -16.02 17.92
C ASP A 299 22.25 -14.89 16.92
N CYS A 300 23.20 -14.59 16.05
CA CYS A 300 23.01 -13.63 14.96
C CYS A 300 21.86 -14.06 14.02
N LEU A 301 21.81 -15.34 13.63
CA LEU A 301 20.72 -15.88 12.80
C LEU A 301 19.35 -15.73 13.48
N LYS A 302 19.25 -16.03 14.79
CA LYS A 302 18.00 -15.88 15.55
C LYS A 302 17.56 -14.42 15.55
N ALA A 303 18.47 -13.48 15.84
CA ALA A 303 18.18 -12.06 15.83
C ALA A 303 17.74 -11.58 14.44
N LEU A 304 18.45 -11.92 13.38
CA LEU A 304 18.10 -11.54 12.01
C LEU A 304 16.73 -12.10 11.58
N LYS A 305 16.37 -13.33 11.97
CA LYS A 305 15.04 -13.89 11.68
C LYS A 305 13.92 -13.13 12.38
N VAL A 306 14.14 -12.66 13.61
CA VAL A 306 13.18 -11.83 14.35
C VAL A 306 13.05 -10.47 13.67
N ASP A 307 14.17 -9.82 13.37
CA ASP A 307 14.21 -8.49 12.76
C ASP A 307 13.54 -8.50 11.38
N VAL A 308 13.89 -9.43 10.49
CA VAL A 308 13.28 -9.55 9.15
C VAL A 308 11.74 -9.69 9.23
N ASN A 309 11.21 -10.33 10.27
CA ASN A 309 9.76 -10.43 10.44
C ASN A 309 9.11 -9.14 10.96
N ALA A 310 9.78 -8.41 11.84
CA ALA A 310 9.27 -7.21 12.50
C ALA A 310 9.43 -5.93 11.65
N LEU A 311 10.51 -5.82 10.88
CA LEU A 311 10.87 -4.62 10.13
C LEU A 311 9.90 -4.35 8.98
N VAL A 312 9.64 -3.07 8.71
CA VAL A 312 8.87 -2.60 7.56
C VAL A 312 9.84 -2.42 6.38
N MET A 313 9.67 -3.25 5.37
CA MET A 313 10.47 -3.21 4.14
C MET A 313 9.66 -3.78 2.97
N PRO A 314 10.07 -3.56 1.70
CA PRO A 314 9.39 -4.15 0.55
C PRO A 314 9.21 -5.66 0.68
N GLN A 315 8.00 -6.15 0.40
CA GLN A 315 7.61 -7.55 0.65
C GLN A 315 8.49 -8.55 -0.11
N HIS A 316 8.83 -8.27 -1.36
CA HIS A 316 9.73 -9.13 -2.14
C HIS A 316 11.14 -9.20 -1.51
N GLN A 317 11.65 -8.09 -0.94
CA GLN A 317 12.92 -8.04 -0.22
C GLN A 317 12.85 -8.82 1.10
N LYS A 318 11.71 -8.73 1.81
CA LYS A 318 11.46 -9.52 3.02
C LYS A 318 11.47 -11.02 2.72
N MET A 319 10.83 -11.42 1.63
CA MET A 319 10.82 -12.82 1.17
C MET A 319 12.24 -13.29 0.81
N PHE A 320 12.99 -12.49 0.05
CA PHE A 320 14.40 -12.76 -0.27
C PHE A 320 15.25 -12.95 1.00
N CYS A 321 15.15 -12.03 1.97
CA CYS A 321 15.90 -12.13 3.22
C CYS A 321 15.56 -13.42 3.99
N ARG A 322 14.30 -13.79 4.05
CA ARG A 322 13.84 -15.05 4.69
C ARG A 322 14.42 -16.28 3.99
N GLU A 323 14.42 -16.28 2.67
CA GLU A 323 14.97 -17.39 1.86
C GLU A 323 16.46 -17.57 2.11
N VAL A 324 17.26 -16.50 2.06
CA VAL A 324 18.70 -16.52 2.33
C VAL A 324 19.00 -17.02 3.74
N LEU A 325 18.31 -16.50 4.76
CA LEU A 325 18.50 -16.95 6.15
C LEU A 325 18.12 -18.42 6.35
N ASN A 326 17.08 -18.89 5.66
CA ASN A 326 16.68 -20.31 5.71
C ASN A 326 17.68 -21.20 5.00
N ALA A 327 18.16 -20.79 3.81
CA ALA A 327 19.19 -21.53 3.07
C ALA A 327 20.47 -21.66 3.90
N HIS A 328 20.94 -20.59 4.54
CA HIS A 328 22.12 -20.60 5.40
C HIS A 328 21.94 -21.50 6.62
N SER A 329 20.77 -21.46 7.25
CA SER A 329 20.40 -22.30 8.39
C SER A 329 20.40 -23.79 8.05
N THR A 330 19.81 -24.16 6.91
CA THR A 330 19.65 -25.56 6.48
C THR A 330 20.86 -26.14 5.76
N GLY A 331 21.73 -25.32 5.20
CA GLY A 331 22.96 -25.67 4.50
C GLY A 331 24.20 -25.52 5.41
N PRO A 332 24.93 -24.38 5.34
CA PRO A 332 26.23 -24.20 6.02
C PRO A 332 26.18 -24.47 7.52
N MET A 333 25.21 -23.90 8.23
CA MET A 333 25.12 -24.08 9.69
C MET A 333 24.80 -25.52 10.10
N LYS A 334 23.90 -26.19 9.37
CA LYS A 334 23.60 -27.61 9.64
C LYS A 334 24.82 -28.50 9.37
N ALA A 335 25.61 -28.20 8.32
CA ALA A 335 26.86 -28.91 8.04
C ALA A 335 27.90 -28.67 9.13
N ALA A 336 28.08 -27.44 9.60
CA ALA A 336 28.98 -27.10 10.68
C ALA A 336 28.61 -27.78 11.98
N ARG A 337 27.31 -27.81 12.34
CA ARG A 337 26.79 -28.51 13.52
C ARG A 337 27.11 -30.00 13.49
N LYS A 338 26.83 -30.69 12.38
CA LYS A 338 27.14 -32.10 12.23
C LYS A 338 28.65 -32.39 12.36
N LYS A 339 29.49 -31.49 11.81
CA LYS A 339 30.97 -31.63 11.94
C LYS A 339 31.41 -31.47 13.39
N ALA A 340 30.83 -30.50 14.13
CA ALA A 340 31.12 -30.29 15.55
C ALA A 340 30.68 -31.47 16.41
N GLU A 341 29.47 -31.99 16.21
CA GLU A 341 28.94 -33.16 16.91
C GLU A 341 29.82 -34.42 16.68
N LYS A 342 30.28 -34.63 15.43
CA LYS A 342 31.20 -35.73 15.10
C LYS A 342 32.54 -35.55 15.82
N ALA A 343 33.13 -34.36 15.79
CA ALA A 343 34.39 -34.09 16.46
C ALA A 343 34.31 -34.29 18.00
N GLN A 344 33.18 -33.93 18.62
CA GLN A 344 32.97 -34.18 20.03
C GLN A 344 32.84 -35.68 20.34
N ALA A 345 32.11 -36.44 19.48
CA ALA A 345 32.01 -37.88 19.62
C ALA A 345 33.36 -38.58 19.49
N ASP A 346 34.17 -38.17 18.49
CA ASP A 346 35.52 -38.72 18.28
C ASP A 346 36.47 -38.40 19.47
N GLN A 347 36.37 -37.17 20.03
CA GLN A 347 37.13 -36.80 21.23
C GLN A 347 36.68 -37.60 22.46
N ALA A 348 35.41 -37.79 22.68
CA ALA A 348 34.87 -38.58 23.76
C ALA A 348 35.30 -40.04 23.68
N SER A 349 35.25 -40.64 22.48
CA SER A 349 35.74 -42.01 22.21
C SER A 349 37.24 -42.13 22.50
N GLY A 350 38.07 -41.20 22.02
CA GLY A 350 39.49 -41.18 22.27
C GLY A 350 39.82 -41.02 23.77
N ALA A 351 39.09 -40.18 24.48
CA ALA A 351 39.24 -40.02 25.94
C ALA A 351 38.87 -41.31 26.71
N PHE A 352 37.83 -42.00 26.27
CA PHE A 352 37.43 -43.30 26.84
C PHE A 352 38.47 -44.39 26.59
N GLU A 353 39.04 -44.48 25.39
CA GLU A 353 40.10 -45.42 25.04
C GLU A 353 41.39 -45.12 25.83
N ALA A 354 41.76 -43.88 26.02
CA ALA A 354 42.90 -43.49 26.83
C ALA A 354 42.71 -43.85 28.30
N LEU A 355 41.53 -43.64 28.85
CA LEU A 355 41.21 -44.01 30.24
C LEU A 355 41.17 -45.54 30.44
N ALA A 356 40.67 -46.30 29.47
CA ALA A 356 40.68 -47.75 29.46
C ALA A 356 42.11 -48.33 29.42
N ALA A 357 42.99 -47.74 28.61
CA ALA A 357 44.38 -48.09 28.51
C ALA A 357 45.17 -47.80 29.80
N GLN A 358 44.91 -46.68 30.48
CA GLN A 358 45.49 -46.35 31.78
C GLN A 358 45.06 -47.32 32.90
N ASN A 359 43.80 -47.72 32.91
CA ASN A 359 43.28 -48.68 33.91
C ASN A 359 43.83 -50.09 33.64
N ALA A 360 44.11 -50.47 32.40
CA ALA A 360 44.69 -51.78 32.03
C ALA A 360 46.22 -51.85 32.32
N ALA A 361 46.91 -50.72 32.34
CA ALA A 361 48.36 -50.63 32.65
C ALA A 361 48.65 -50.50 34.17
N GLY A 362 47.62 -50.19 35.00
CA GLY A 362 47.75 -50.08 36.44
C GLY A 362 47.25 -51.28 37.25
N ALA A 363 46.83 -52.36 36.56
CA ALA A 363 46.46 -53.65 37.13
C ALA A 363 47.55 -54.71 36.83
#